data_2454a30d6b29bd41d02dbb821e51b877
#
_entry.id   2454a30d6b29bd41d02dbb821e51b877
#
_cell.length_a   1.000
_cell.length_b   1.000
_cell.length_c   1.000
_cell.angle_alpha   90.00
_cell.angle_beta   90.00
_cell.angle_gamma   90.00
#
_symmetry.space_group_name_H-M   'P 1'
#
loop_
_entity.id
_entity.type
_entity.pdbx_description
1 polymer ?
#
loop_
_entity_poly.entity_id
_entity_poly.type
_entity_poly.pdbx_seq_one_letter_code
_entity_poly.pdbx_strand_id
1 'polypeptide(L)'
;MSRLYRTLLITVLLGFLAACKPEAEPAAEPAETAEADAVEEAVGVDQPRFDIGYEKYTLDNGLEVILHTDHSDPVVAVASIFHVGSSREETGKTGFAHFFEHMSFNDSENVPRGANRKYIAELGGSRNGGTWTDGTIYYEVVPTDALEKIFWIDSDRMGYMINTVTEAALEREKQVVKNEKRQRVDNAPYGHTGYVIRKNLYPEGHPYSWTVIGSLEDLQNATLDDVKKFYERWYGANNATLVVAGDFDPNLIKPQIEQWFGEMRRGPDVEHTGPMPVTLSETKKLWYPDNFAKLPELRMVFPTVEQYHPDSYPLDVLGRVLA
;
A
#
# COMPACT_ATOMS: atom_id res chain seq x y z
N MET A 1 16.49 56.93 29.12
CA MET A 1 17.62 57.06 30.04
C MET A 1 18.53 55.90 29.98
N SER A 2 19.69 56.10 29.51
CA SER A 2 21.07 55.62 29.74
C SER A 2 21.33 54.17 29.67
N ARG A 3 21.95 53.74 28.58
CA ARG A 3 23.40 53.54 28.34
C ARG A 3 24.11 52.78 29.45
N LEU A 4 24.71 51.62 29.15
CA LEU A 4 26.16 51.45 29.38
C LEU A 4 26.70 50.22 28.59
N TYR A 5 27.73 50.51 27.81
CA TYR A 5 28.66 49.62 27.09
C TYR A 5 29.48 48.77 28.06
N ARG A 6 29.84 47.56 27.69
CA ARG A 6 31.11 46.94 28.10
C ARG A 6 31.75 46.19 26.94
N THR A 7 32.74 46.82 26.39
CA THR A 7 33.79 46.32 25.50
C THR A 7 34.69 45.37 26.28
N LEU A 8 34.96 44.18 25.73
CA LEU A 8 36.02 43.32 26.22
C LEU A 8 37.06 43.12 25.11
N LEU A 9 38.26 43.57 25.40
CA LEU A 9 39.49 43.46 24.60
C LEU A 9 39.93 41.99 24.52
N ILE A 10 40.23 41.49 23.34
CA ILE A 10 40.99 40.25 23.17
C ILE A 10 42.33 40.57 22.54
N THR A 11 43.35 40.27 23.29
CA THR A 11 44.77 40.47 23.00
C THR A 11 45.22 39.44 21.96
N VAL A 12 45.85 39.95 20.90
CA VAL A 12 46.48 39.16 19.82
C VAL A 12 47.84 38.67 20.31
N LEU A 13 48.09 37.38 20.29
CA LEU A 13 49.43 36.81 20.47
C LEU A 13 49.92 36.32 19.08
N LEU A 14 50.88 37.03 18.51
CA LEU A 14 51.62 36.62 17.33
C LEU A 14 52.70 35.62 17.76
N GLY A 15 52.60 34.39 17.26
CA GLY A 15 53.62 33.35 17.37
C GLY A 15 54.18 32.97 15.99
N PHE A 16 55.46 32.97 15.91
CA PHE A 16 56.35 32.79 14.75
C PHE A 16 56.02 31.60 13.86
N LEU A 17 55.91 31.87 12.56
CA LEU A 17 55.90 30.86 11.48
C LEU A 17 57.35 30.47 11.16
N ALA A 18 57.72 29.23 11.45
CA ALA A 18 58.86 28.58 10.83
C ALA A 18 58.35 27.81 9.58
N ALA A 19 58.84 28.19 8.44
CA ALA A 19 58.53 27.59 7.16
C ALA A 19 59.19 26.18 7.05
N CYS A 20 58.41 25.13 7.10
CA CYS A 20 58.79 23.83 6.57
C CYS A 20 58.14 23.67 5.18
N LYS A 21 58.94 23.54 4.14
CA LYS A 21 58.50 23.10 2.82
C LYS A 21 58.03 21.66 2.95
N PRO A 22 56.85 21.28 2.41
CA PRO A 22 56.53 19.87 2.24
C PRO A 22 57.34 19.32 1.07
N GLU A 23 58.12 18.30 1.35
CA GLU A 23 58.70 17.43 0.36
C GLU A 23 57.57 16.70 -0.37
N ALA A 24 57.59 16.65 -1.72
CA ALA A 24 56.61 15.94 -2.48
C ALA A 24 56.75 14.43 -2.29
N GLU A 25 55.74 13.80 -1.71
CA GLU A 25 55.62 12.34 -1.76
C GLU A 25 55.49 11.87 -3.20
N PRO A 26 56.16 10.74 -3.55
CA PRO A 26 56.06 10.16 -4.89
C PRO A 26 54.63 9.66 -5.09
N ALA A 27 54.10 9.91 -6.30
CA ALA A 27 52.78 9.46 -6.74
C ALA A 27 52.68 7.93 -6.48
N ALA A 28 51.61 7.55 -5.76
CA ALA A 28 51.23 6.16 -5.58
C ALA A 28 50.93 5.57 -6.98
N GLU A 29 51.56 4.48 -7.29
CA GLU A 29 51.21 3.64 -8.44
C GLU A 29 49.70 3.26 -8.37
N PRO A 30 49.01 3.18 -9.53
CA PRO A 30 47.61 2.73 -9.51
C PRO A 30 47.55 1.31 -8.91
N ALA A 31 46.75 1.16 -7.88
CA ALA A 31 46.48 -0.14 -7.29
C ALA A 31 45.95 -1.07 -8.41
N GLU A 32 46.64 -2.14 -8.64
CA GLU A 32 46.21 -3.27 -9.44
C GLU A 32 44.81 -3.64 -9.02
N THR A 33 43.90 -3.64 -9.98
CA THR A 33 42.54 -4.17 -9.81
C THR A 33 42.67 -5.61 -9.34
N ALA A 34 42.49 -5.83 -8.04
CA ALA A 34 42.28 -7.17 -7.55
C ALA A 34 40.98 -7.68 -8.20
N GLU A 35 41.15 -8.63 -9.09
CA GLU A 35 40.09 -9.45 -9.65
C GLU A 35 39.25 -9.97 -8.48
N ALA A 36 37.96 -9.69 -8.54
CA ALA A 36 36.97 -10.23 -7.63
C ALA A 36 36.67 -11.70 -7.99
N ASP A 37 37.67 -12.54 -7.82
CA ASP A 37 37.52 -13.98 -7.75
C ASP A 37 37.53 -14.39 -6.29
N ALA A 38 36.41 -14.92 -5.88
CA ALA A 38 36.11 -15.65 -4.67
C ALA A 38 34.95 -15.07 -3.85
N VAL A 39 33.79 -15.03 -4.46
CA VAL A 39 32.57 -15.32 -3.72
C VAL A 39 32.16 -16.74 -4.14
N GLU A 40 33.01 -17.67 -3.78
CA GLU A 40 32.69 -19.07 -3.94
C GLU A 40 32.43 -19.68 -2.58
N GLU A 41 31.36 -20.47 -2.53
CA GLU A 41 30.88 -21.25 -1.38
C GLU A 41 30.39 -20.45 -0.17
N ALA A 42 29.23 -19.77 -0.35
CA ALA A 42 28.30 -19.79 0.75
C ALA A 42 28.03 -21.25 1.10
N VAL A 43 28.63 -21.69 2.20
CA VAL A 43 28.35 -22.98 2.85
C VAL A 43 26.87 -23.20 2.79
N GLY A 44 26.44 -24.25 2.09
CA GLY A 44 25.03 -24.63 2.03
C GLY A 44 24.54 -24.97 3.43
N VAL A 45 24.18 -23.96 4.17
CA VAL A 45 23.35 -24.14 5.34
C VAL A 45 22.02 -24.55 4.73
N ASP A 46 21.66 -25.81 4.89
CA ASP A 46 20.34 -26.33 4.61
C ASP A 46 19.36 -25.57 5.52
N GLN A 47 19.04 -24.35 5.11
CA GLN A 47 18.06 -23.54 5.80
C GLN A 47 16.72 -24.20 5.54
N PRO A 48 15.97 -24.58 6.57
CA PRO A 48 14.64 -25.12 6.37
C PRO A 48 13.88 -24.13 5.49
N ARG A 49 13.56 -24.52 4.26
CA ARG A 49 12.68 -23.71 3.41
C ARG A 49 11.36 -23.58 4.14
N PHE A 50 11.04 -22.37 4.53
CA PHE A 50 9.72 -22.05 5.03
C PHE A 50 8.77 -22.16 3.81
N ASP A 51 7.99 -23.23 3.78
CA ASP A 51 7.02 -23.48 2.72
C ASP A 51 5.61 -23.40 3.34
N ILE A 52 4.79 -22.52 2.80
CA ILE A 52 3.37 -22.42 3.16
C ILE A 52 2.61 -23.22 2.12
N GLY A 53 2.18 -24.43 2.49
CA GLY A 53 1.32 -25.26 1.64
C GLY A 53 -0.03 -24.57 1.42
N TYR A 54 -0.46 -24.44 0.17
CA TYR A 54 -1.78 -23.92 -0.15
C TYR A 54 -2.35 -24.65 -1.36
N GLU A 55 -3.67 -24.63 -1.47
CA GLU A 55 -4.39 -25.05 -2.66
C GLU A 55 -4.94 -23.83 -3.39
N LYS A 56 -4.85 -23.81 -4.71
CA LYS A 56 -5.33 -22.72 -5.56
C LYS A 56 -6.22 -23.28 -6.67
N TYR A 57 -7.39 -22.67 -6.87
CA TYR A 57 -8.31 -23.01 -7.96
C TYR A 57 -9.13 -21.77 -8.38
N THR A 58 -9.91 -21.90 -9.43
CA THR A 58 -10.73 -20.82 -9.98
C THR A 58 -12.17 -21.29 -10.14
N LEU A 59 -13.14 -20.47 -9.74
CA LEU A 59 -14.56 -20.70 -9.96
C LEU A 59 -14.93 -20.39 -11.43
N ASP A 60 -16.08 -20.87 -11.87
CA ASP A 60 -16.58 -20.65 -13.24
C ASP A 60 -16.74 -19.17 -13.60
N ASN A 61 -17.05 -18.32 -12.63
CA ASN A 61 -17.13 -16.87 -12.81
C ASN A 61 -15.76 -16.17 -12.88
N GLY A 62 -14.67 -16.90 -12.70
CA GLY A 62 -13.29 -16.41 -12.77
C GLY A 62 -12.71 -15.96 -11.44
N LEU A 63 -13.42 -16.11 -10.31
CA LEU A 63 -12.87 -15.81 -8.98
C LEU A 63 -11.75 -16.82 -8.66
N GLU A 64 -10.57 -16.30 -8.40
CA GLU A 64 -9.45 -17.10 -7.89
C GLU A 64 -9.63 -17.37 -6.40
N VAL A 65 -9.43 -18.62 -5.98
CA VAL A 65 -9.54 -19.04 -4.58
C VAL A 65 -8.23 -19.67 -4.12
N ILE A 66 -7.76 -19.26 -2.97
CA ILE A 66 -6.56 -19.78 -2.30
C ILE A 66 -6.97 -20.29 -0.91
N LEU A 67 -6.65 -21.55 -0.62
CA LEU A 67 -6.93 -22.19 0.66
C LEU A 67 -5.63 -22.60 1.34
N HIS A 68 -5.46 -22.19 2.59
CA HIS A 68 -4.37 -22.62 3.44
C HIS A 68 -4.93 -23.19 4.76
N THR A 69 -4.80 -24.49 4.96
CA THR A 69 -5.29 -25.17 6.16
C THR A 69 -4.24 -25.16 7.27
N ASP A 70 -4.59 -24.61 8.42
CA ASP A 70 -3.79 -24.61 9.63
C ASP A 70 -4.71 -24.88 10.85
N HIS A 71 -4.51 -26.01 11.49
CA HIS A 71 -5.31 -26.45 12.66
C HIS A 71 -4.68 -26.08 14.00
N SER A 72 -3.71 -25.17 14.03
CA SER A 72 -3.01 -24.80 15.27
C SER A 72 -3.89 -24.00 16.23
N ASP A 73 -4.81 -23.18 15.71
CA ASP A 73 -5.76 -22.38 16.47
C ASP A 73 -7.17 -22.46 15.82
N PRO A 74 -8.27 -22.44 16.60
CA PRO A 74 -9.63 -22.57 16.09
C PRO A 74 -10.16 -21.23 15.49
N VAL A 75 -9.41 -20.66 14.57
CA VAL A 75 -9.72 -19.40 13.89
C VAL A 75 -9.53 -19.53 12.38
N VAL A 76 -10.26 -18.71 11.65
CA VAL A 76 -10.14 -18.60 10.20
C VAL A 76 -10.02 -17.13 9.80
N ALA A 77 -9.06 -16.84 8.95
CA ALA A 77 -8.94 -15.58 8.23
C ALA A 77 -9.56 -15.73 6.83
N VAL A 78 -10.44 -14.81 6.46
CA VAL A 78 -10.99 -14.68 5.11
C VAL A 78 -10.53 -13.34 4.56
N ALA A 79 -9.96 -13.32 3.36
CA ALA A 79 -9.54 -12.10 2.71
C ALA A 79 -10.02 -12.06 1.26
N SER A 80 -10.64 -10.94 0.89
CA SER A 80 -11.07 -10.64 -0.48
C SER A 80 -10.14 -9.57 -1.05
N ILE A 81 -9.40 -9.89 -2.09
CA ILE A 81 -8.44 -8.99 -2.73
C ILE A 81 -8.94 -8.66 -4.13
N PHE A 82 -9.19 -7.38 -4.40
CA PHE A 82 -9.45 -6.88 -5.75
C PHE A 82 -8.16 -6.32 -6.34
N HIS A 83 -7.83 -6.71 -7.59
CA HIS A 83 -6.67 -6.22 -8.31
C HIS A 83 -6.91 -4.84 -8.93
N VAL A 84 -7.43 -3.95 -8.08
CA VAL A 84 -7.73 -2.55 -8.38
C VAL A 84 -7.32 -1.66 -7.21
N GLY A 85 -6.38 -0.79 -7.46
CA GLY A 85 -5.93 0.27 -6.56
C GLY A 85 -5.85 1.58 -7.30
N SER A 86 -5.15 2.55 -6.75
CA SER A 86 -5.06 3.89 -7.35
C SER A 86 -4.38 3.91 -8.72
N SER A 87 -3.60 2.90 -9.10
CA SER A 87 -3.00 2.80 -10.43
C SER A 87 -4.01 2.56 -11.57
N ARG A 88 -5.23 2.15 -11.24
CA ARG A 88 -6.31 1.93 -12.21
C ARG A 88 -7.21 3.15 -12.40
N GLU A 89 -6.91 4.23 -11.71
CA GLU A 89 -7.61 5.50 -11.80
C GLU A 89 -7.10 6.33 -12.99
N GLU A 90 -7.86 7.36 -13.34
CA GLU A 90 -7.52 8.30 -14.39
C GLU A 90 -7.24 9.68 -13.79
N THR A 91 -6.42 10.48 -14.48
CA THR A 91 -6.23 11.89 -14.13
C THR A 91 -7.58 12.63 -14.08
N GLY A 92 -7.85 13.33 -13.00
CA GLY A 92 -9.14 13.99 -12.74
C GLY A 92 -10.20 13.09 -12.08
N LYS A 93 -9.85 11.81 -11.81
CA LYS A 93 -10.71 10.84 -11.12
C LYS A 93 -9.91 10.03 -10.10
N THR A 94 -9.02 10.70 -9.34
CA THR A 94 -8.17 10.05 -8.35
C THR A 94 -8.87 9.86 -7.01
N GLY A 95 -8.52 8.79 -6.28
CA GLY A 95 -9.10 8.44 -4.99
C GLY A 95 -10.29 7.49 -5.06
N PHE A 96 -10.67 7.00 -6.23
CA PHE A 96 -11.85 6.15 -6.41
C PHE A 96 -11.67 4.77 -5.76
N ALA A 97 -10.52 4.13 -5.90
CA ALA A 97 -10.26 2.82 -5.29
C ALA A 97 -10.38 2.88 -3.76
N HIS A 98 -9.79 3.89 -3.14
CA HIS A 98 -9.91 4.13 -1.71
C HIS A 98 -11.35 4.50 -1.29
N PHE A 99 -12.04 5.28 -2.10
CA PHE A 99 -13.43 5.60 -1.87
C PHE A 99 -14.32 4.34 -1.88
N PHE A 100 -14.06 3.40 -2.80
CA PHE A 100 -14.74 2.10 -2.84
C PHE A 100 -14.45 1.25 -1.61
N GLU A 101 -13.24 1.30 -1.06
CA GLU A 101 -12.93 0.64 0.21
C GLU A 101 -13.89 1.12 1.30
N HIS A 102 -14.06 2.43 1.46
CA HIS A 102 -15.00 2.99 2.44
C HIS A 102 -16.44 2.55 2.19
N MET A 103 -16.89 2.57 0.96
CA MET A 103 -18.25 2.16 0.61
C MET A 103 -18.50 0.69 0.92
N SER A 104 -17.54 -0.18 0.65
CA SER A 104 -17.62 -1.62 0.88
C SER A 104 -17.73 -2.01 2.36
N PHE A 105 -17.42 -1.10 3.28
CA PHE A 105 -17.62 -1.31 4.71
C PHE A 105 -18.97 -0.83 5.23
N ASN A 106 -19.79 -0.20 4.40
CA ASN A 106 -21.08 0.36 4.83
C ASN A 106 -22.22 -0.66 4.76
N ASP A 107 -22.93 -0.66 3.69
CA ASP A 107 -24.06 -1.54 3.43
C ASP A 107 -23.91 -2.23 2.07
N SER A 108 -24.50 -3.38 1.97
CA SER A 108 -24.71 -4.11 0.73
C SER A 108 -26.17 -4.58 0.69
N GLU A 109 -26.59 -5.24 -0.36
CA GLU A 109 -28.01 -5.49 -0.60
C GLU A 109 -28.72 -6.18 0.56
N ASN A 110 -28.07 -7.18 1.16
CA ASN A 110 -28.63 -8.00 2.25
C ASN A 110 -27.97 -7.72 3.60
N VAL A 111 -26.89 -6.95 3.65
CA VAL A 111 -26.19 -6.60 4.89
C VAL A 111 -26.41 -5.11 5.20
N PRO A 112 -27.31 -4.77 6.13
CA PRO A 112 -27.62 -3.38 6.45
C PRO A 112 -26.42 -2.60 6.96
N ARG A 113 -26.47 -1.29 6.79
CA ARG A 113 -25.40 -0.39 7.22
C ARG A 113 -25.00 -0.60 8.69
N GLY A 114 -23.72 -0.79 8.93
CA GLY A 114 -23.13 -1.05 10.24
C GLY A 114 -23.29 -2.50 10.74
N ALA A 115 -24.09 -3.32 10.05
CA ALA A 115 -24.29 -4.72 10.44
C ALA A 115 -23.00 -5.55 10.25
N ASN A 116 -22.22 -5.31 9.20
CA ASN A 116 -20.93 -5.94 9.01
C ASN A 116 -20.06 -5.80 10.28
N ARG A 117 -19.84 -4.57 10.75
CA ARG A 117 -19.06 -4.30 11.97
C ARG A 117 -19.66 -4.96 13.22
N LYS A 118 -20.98 -4.88 13.35
CA LYS A 118 -21.68 -5.42 14.50
C LYS A 118 -21.58 -6.95 14.54
N TYR A 119 -21.88 -7.61 13.42
CA TYR A 119 -21.89 -9.07 13.36
C TYR A 119 -20.50 -9.66 13.61
N ILE A 120 -19.45 -9.10 13.01
CA ILE A 120 -18.10 -9.60 13.22
C ILE A 120 -17.66 -9.43 14.66
N ALA A 121 -18.00 -8.31 15.31
CA ALA A 121 -17.70 -8.11 16.73
C ALA A 121 -18.49 -9.06 17.64
N GLU A 122 -19.77 -9.32 17.34
CA GLU A 122 -20.61 -10.29 18.08
C GLU A 122 -20.11 -11.73 17.95
N LEU A 123 -19.47 -12.06 16.82
CA LEU A 123 -18.81 -13.35 16.60
C LEU A 123 -17.43 -13.46 17.27
N GLY A 124 -16.97 -12.42 17.96
CA GLY A 124 -15.63 -12.39 18.57
C GLY A 124 -14.49 -12.16 17.58
N GLY A 125 -14.81 -11.75 16.36
CA GLY A 125 -13.86 -11.52 15.30
C GLY A 125 -13.34 -10.08 15.20
N SER A 126 -12.40 -9.90 14.29
CA SER A 126 -11.87 -8.61 13.89
C SER A 126 -11.97 -8.45 12.37
N ARG A 127 -11.98 -7.21 11.89
CA ARG A 127 -12.01 -6.89 10.46
C ARG A 127 -11.17 -5.66 10.16
N ASN A 128 -10.63 -5.62 8.96
CA ASN A 128 -10.00 -4.43 8.42
C ASN A 128 -9.99 -4.46 6.89
N GLY A 129 -9.45 -3.43 6.28
CA GLY A 129 -9.19 -3.32 4.87
C GLY A 129 -8.14 -2.28 4.59
N GLY A 130 -7.73 -2.19 3.35
CA GLY A 130 -6.77 -1.21 2.91
C GLY A 130 -6.65 -1.17 1.40
N THR A 131 -6.39 0.02 0.89
CA THR A 131 -6.13 0.27 -0.52
C THR A 131 -4.67 0.70 -0.69
N TRP A 132 -4.01 0.11 -1.68
CA TRP A 132 -2.69 0.55 -2.12
C TRP A 132 -2.71 0.87 -3.62
N THR A 133 -1.55 1.09 -4.18
CA THR A 133 -1.45 1.51 -5.58
C THR A 133 -2.04 0.49 -6.55
N ASP A 134 -1.85 -0.82 -6.30
CA ASP A 134 -2.22 -1.89 -7.24
C ASP A 134 -3.37 -2.78 -6.78
N GLY A 135 -3.92 -2.57 -5.60
CA GLY A 135 -4.99 -3.41 -5.07
C GLY A 135 -5.76 -2.82 -3.91
N THR A 136 -6.84 -3.52 -3.58
CA THR A 136 -7.67 -3.26 -2.38
C THR A 136 -7.96 -4.60 -1.71
N ILE A 137 -7.75 -4.68 -0.41
CA ILE A 137 -8.01 -5.86 0.41
C ILE A 137 -9.06 -5.57 1.46
N TYR A 138 -9.91 -6.54 1.70
CA TYR A 138 -10.81 -6.63 2.85
C TYR A 138 -10.54 -7.94 3.55
N TYR A 139 -10.48 -7.96 4.86
CA TYR A 139 -10.24 -9.20 5.59
C TYR A 139 -10.88 -9.22 6.97
N GLU A 140 -11.28 -10.40 7.35
CA GLU A 140 -11.86 -10.74 8.63
C GLU A 140 -11.08 -11.92 9.26
N VAL A 141 -10.98 -11.91 10.59
CA VAL A 141 -10.49 -13.05 11.36
C VAL A 141 -11.55 -13.38 12.39
N VAL A 142 -12.03 -14.61 12.36
CA VAL A 142 -13.16 -15.07 13.19
C VAL A 142 -12.90 -16.49 13.73
N PRO A 143 -13.60 -16.90 14.80
CA PRO A 143 -13.68 -18.32 15.18
C PRO A 143 -14.21 -19.18 14.01
N THR A 144 -13.74 -20.42 13.91
CA THR A 144 -14.06 -21.36 12.81
C THR A 144 -15.57 -21.53 12.60
N ASP A 145 -16.37 -21.56 13.64
CA ASP A 145 -17.82 -21.74 13.58
C ASP A 145 -18.57 -20.52 13.00
N ALA A 146 -17.89 -19.40 12.81
CA ALA A 146 -18.43 -18.18 12.21
C ALA A 146 -18.20 -18.08 10.70
N LEU A 147 -17.44 -19.01 10.09
CA LEU A 147 -16.94 -18.92 8.72
C LEU A 147 -18.06 -18.73 7.68
N GLU A 148 -19.13 -19.53 7.74
CA GLU A 148 -20.24 -19.42 6.78
C GLU A 148 -20.90 -18.04 6.83
N LYS A 149 -20.99 -17.43 8.02
CA LYS A 149 -21.55 -16.08 8.16
C LYS A 149 -20.64 -15.03 7.52
N ILE A 150 -19.32 -15.22 7.56
CA ILE A 150 -18.38 -14.34 6.87
C ILE A 150 -18.52 -14.52 5.35
N PHE A 151 -18.65 -15.73 4.85
CA PHE A 151 -18.91 -15.96 3.42
C PHE A 151 -20.16 -15.23 2.93
N TRP A 152 -21.25 -15.28 3.70
CA TRP A 152 -22.44 -14.50 3.39
C TRP A 152 -22.17 -12.99 3.36
N ILE A 153 -21.50 -12.44 4.38
CA ILE A 153 -21.20 -11.01 4.45
C ILE A 153 -20.30 -10.56 3.29
N ASP A 154 -19.26 -11.34 3.00
CA ASP A 154 -18.28 -11.00 2.00
C ASP A 154 -18.79 -11.17 0.59
N SER A 155 -19.52 -12.24 0.30
CA SER A 155 -20.14 -12.46 -1.00
C SER A 155 -21.17 -11.34 -1.32
N ASP A 156 -21.95 -10.92 -0.33
CA ASP A 156 -22.90 -9.81 -0.48
C ASP A 156 -22.18 -8.48 -0.72
N ARG A 157 -21.11 -8.19 0.02
CA ARG A 157 -20.25 -7.05 -0.21
C ARG A 157 -19.64 -7.07 -1.61
N MET A 158 -19.03 -8.19 -2.01
CA MET A 158 -18.33 -8.30 -3.28
C MET A 158 -19.27 -8.25 -4.47
N GLY A 159 -20.42 -8.89 -4.39
CA GLY A 159 -21.37 -9.05 -5.50
C GLY A 159 -22.42 -7.94 -5.59
N TYR A 160 -22.89 -7.41 -4.47
CA TYR A 160 -24.14 -6.66 -4.42
C TYR A 160 -24.05 -5.29 -3.73
N MET A 161 -22.89 -4.86 -3.23
CA MET A 161 -22.69 -3.55 -2.60
C MET A 161 -23.14 -2.40 -3.51
N ILE A 162 -22.91 -2.50 -4.81
CA ILE A 162 -23.23 -1.45 -5.78
C ILE A 162 -24.75 -1.12 -5.81
N ASN A 163 -25.60 -2.06 -5.43
CA ASN A 163 -27.05 -1.87 -5.44
C ASN A 163 -27.54 -0.91 -4.34
N THR A 164 -26.72 -0.68 -3.31
CA THR A 164 -26.99 0.26 -2.21
C THR A 164 -26.39 1.64 -2.42
N VAL A 165 -25.57 1.82 -3.47
CA VAL A 165 -24.89 3.09 -3.77
C VAL A 165 -25.87 4.08 -4.36
N THR A 166 -26.25 5.06 -3.56
CA THR A 166 -27.13 6.19 -3.92
C THR A 166 -26.39 7.52 -3.86
N GLU A 167 -26.92 8.58 -4.46
CA GLU A 167 -26.37 9.94 -4.32
C GLU A 167 -26.15 10.33 -2.86
N ALA A 168 -27.10 10.00 -1.98
CA ALA A 168 -26.99 10.31 -0.57
C ALA A 168 -25.87 9.51 0.13
N ALA A 169 -25.65 8.25 -0.26
CA ALA A 169 -24.54 7.44 0.21
C ALA A 169 -23.20 8.00 -0.30
N LEU A 170 -23.14 8.33 -1.58
CA LEU A 170 -21.99 8.95 -2.23
C LEU A 170 -21.56 10.25 -1.51
N GLU A 171 -22.47 11.20 -1.34
CA GLU A 171 -22.15 12.47 -0.69
C GLU A 171 -21.72 12.30 0.77
N ARG A 172 -22.29 11.36 1.49
CA ARG A 172 -21.90 11.04 2.86
C ARG A 172 -20.45 10.53 2.93
N GLU A 173 -20.10 9.56 2.08
CA GLU A 173 -18.76 8.99 2.07
C GLU A 173 -17.71 9.97 1.54
N LYS A 174 -18.04 10.83 0.61
CA LYS A 174 -17.18 11.96 0.21
C LYS A 174 -16.76 12.80 1.44
N GLN A 175 -17.68 13.08 2.36
CA GLN A 175 -17.35 13.84 3.57
C GLN A 175 -16.43 13.05 4.51
N VAL A 176 -16.63 11.73 4.62
CA VAL A 176 -15.75 10.85 5.44
C VAL A 176 -14.33 10.88 4.90
N VAL A 177 -14.13 10.60 3.60
CA VAL A 177 -12.80 10.59 2.97
C VAL A 177 -12.14 11.97 3.00
N LYS A 178 -12.92 13.06 2.80
CA LYS A 178 -12.39 14.43 2.95
C LYS A 178 -11.88 14.71 4.37
N ASN A 179 -12.61 14.25 5.38
CA ASN A 179 -12.19 14.43 6.77
C ASN A 179 -10.95 13.60 7.08
N GLU A 180 -10.88 12.37 6.57
CA GLU A 180 -9.70 11.53 6.71
C GLU A 180 -8.47 12.18 6.05
N LYS A 181 -8.60 12.67 4.82
CA LYS A 181 -7.50 13.38 4.16
C LYS A 181 -7.01 14.59 4.97
N ARG A 182 -7.94 15.38 5.51
CA ARG A 182 -7.57 16.50 6.39
C ARG A 182 -6.81 16.03 7.63
N GLN A 183 -7.25 14.95 8.26
CA GLN A 183 -6.63 14.46 9.49
C GLN A 183 -5.28 13.77 9.25
N ARG A 184 -5.18 12.94 8.21
CA ARG A 184 -4.00 12.10 7.97
C ARG A 184 -2.97 12.72 7.03
N VAL A 185 -3.38 13.70 6.21
CA VAL A 185 -2.51 14.34 5.22
C VAL A 185 -2.37 15.83 5.49
N ASP A 186 -3.48 16.59 5.36
CA ASP A 186 -3.39 18.04 5.30
C ASP A 186 -3.00 18.68 6.65
N ASN A 187 -3.40 18.07 7.78
CA ASN A 187 -3.12 18.56 9.15
C ASN A 187 -2.14 17.65 9.93
N ALA A 188 -1.50 16.71 9.26
CA ALA A 188 -0.54 15.79 9.89
C ALA A 188 0.90 16.22 9.61
N PRO A 189 1.82 16.13 10.59
CA PRO A 189 3.26 16.28 10.33
C PRO A 189 3.69 15.32 9.21
N TYR A 190 4.44 15.83 8.24
CA TYR A 190 4.95 15.09 7.07
C TYR A 190 3.88 14.47 6.17
N GLY A 191 2.59 14.84 6.34
CA GLY A 191 1.49 14.23 5.62
C GLY A 191 1.55 14.39 4.09
N HIS A 192 2.19 15.43 3.60
CA HIS A 192 2.37 15.67 2.16
C HIS A 192 3.59 14.99 1.54
N THR A 193 4.44 14.32 2.31
CA THR A 193 5.68 13.70 1.82
C THR A 193 5.42 12.74 0.64
N GLY A 194 4.42 11.87 0.79
CA GLY A 194 4.06 10.92 -0.28
C GLY A 194 3.63 11.62 -1.58
N TYR A 195 2.86 12.69 -1.50
CA TYR A 195 2.46 13.48 -2.65
C TYR A 195 3.66 14.16 -3.34
N VAL A 196 4.54 14.79 -2.56
CA VAL A 196 5.73 15.47 -3.09
C VAL A 196 6.65 14.49 -3.82
N ILE A 197 6.88 13.31 -3.22
CA ILE A 197 7.70 12.25 -3.83
C ILE A 197 7.07 11.78 -5.14
N ARG A 198 5.82 11.35 -5.12
CA ARG A 198 5.15 10.77 -6.29
C ARG A 198 5.10 11.74 -7.47
N LYS A 199 4.70 12.97 -7.22
CA LYS A 199 4.59 14.01 -8.24
C LYS A 199 5.94 14.37 -8.90
N ASN A 200 7.06 14.19 -8.19
CA ASN A 200 8.38 14.55 -8.68
C ASN A 200 9.20 13.35 -9.18
N LEU A 201 8.87 12.15 -8.72
CA LEU A 201 9.53 10.92 -9.15
C LEU A 201 8.93 10.39 -10.46
N TYR A 202 7.61 10.33 -10.54
CA TYR A 202 6.89 9.78 -11.68
C TYR A 202 6.54 10.87 -12.70
N PRO A 203 6.63 10.61 -14.01
CA PRO A 203 6.18 11.55 -15.03
C PRO A 203 4.66 11.77 -14.96
N GLU A 204 4.20 12.86 -15.54
CA GLU A 204 2.77 13.16 -15.65
C GLU A 204 2.03 12.04 -16.38
N GLY A 205 0.87 11.64 -15.87
CA GLY A 205 0.08 10.54 -16.41
C GLY A 205 0.57 9.13 -16.01
N HIS A 206 1.71 9.01 -15.35
CA HIS A 206 2.13 7.71 -14.81
C HIS A 206 1.17 7.28 -13.69
N PRO A 207 0.70 6.01 -13.66
CA PRO A 207 -0.29 5.52 -12.68
C PRO A 207 0.12 5.70 -11.21
N TYR A 208 1.40 5.89 -10.94
CA TYR A 208 1.94 6.09 -9.59
C TYR A 208 2.20 7.56 -9.24
N SER A 209 1.83 8.51 -10.12
CA SER A 209 2.11 9.95 -9.92
C SER A 209 1.17 10.62 -8.92
N TRP A 210 0.06 9.99 -8.54
CA TRP A 210 -0.88 10.46 -7.52
C TRP A 210 -0.91 9.57 -6.28
N THR A 211 -1.52 10.06 -5.21
CA THR A 211 -1.67 9.31 -3.96
C THR A 211 -2.96 8.50 -3.95
N VAL A 212 -2.99 7.43 -3.18
CA VAL A 212 -4.17 6.54 -3.04
C VAL A 212 -5.41 7.29 -2.56
N ILE A 213 -5.25 8.26 -1.66
CA ILE A 213 -6.38 9.06 -1.16
C ILE A 213 -6.91 10.05 -2.20
N GLY A 214 -6.16 10.28 -3.27
CA GLY A 214 -6.55 11.16 -4.37
C GLY A 214 -6.60 12.65 -4.03
N SER A 215 -7.17 13.43 -4.96
CA SER A 215 -7.39 14.86 -4.77
C SER A 215 -8.79 15.14 -4.19
N LEU A 216 -8.90 16.21 -3.38
CA LEU A 216 -10.20 16.64 -2.86
C LEU A 216 -11.13 17.16 -3.98
N GLU A 217 -10.55 17.70 -5.04
CA GLU A 217 -11.27 18.20 -6.20
C GLU A 217 -11.89 17.05 -7.00
N ASP A 218 -11.11 16.03 -7.31
CA ASP A 218 -11.58 14.83 -8.02
C ASP A 218 -12.72 14.16 -7.25
N LEU A 219 -12.51 13.98 -5.95
CA LEU A 219 -13.52 13.38 -5.07
C LEU A 219 -14.81 14.23 -5.01
N GLN A 220 -14.70 15.57 -4.98
CA GLN A 220 -15.86 16.45 -4.98
C GLN A 220 -16.66 16.33 -6.28
N ASN A 221 -15.97 16.23 -7.41
CA ASN A 221 -16.56 16.19 -8.74
C ASN A 221 -17.07 14.80 -9.14
N ALA A 222 -16.72 13.75 -8.36
CA ALA A 222 -17.16 12.39 -8.61
C ALA A 222 -18.71 12.29 -8.64
N THR A 223 -19.24 11.68 -9.67
CA THR A 223 -20.66 11.43 -9.86
C THR A 223 -21.03 9.98 -9.55
N LEU A 224 -22.31 9.72 -9.32
CA LEU A 224 -22.80 8.35 -9.15
C LEU A 224 -22.54 7.49 -10.40
N ASP A 225 -22.59 8.07 -11.59
CA ASP A 225 -22.28 7.39 -12.84
C ASP A 225 -20.81 6.99 -12.94
N ASP A 226 -19.89 7.88 -12.53
CA ASP A 226 -18.46 7.55 -12.46
C ASP A 226 -18.20 6.39 -11.52
N VAL A 227 -18.83 6.40 -10.34
CA VAL A 227 -18.73 5.34 -9.34
C VAL A 227 -19.20 4.00 -9.90
N LYS A 228 -20.38 3.97 -10.56
CA LYS A 228 -20.90 2.76 -11.17
C LYS A 228 -20.03 2.23 -12.28
N LYS A 229 -19.51 3.08 -13.16
CA LYS A 229 -18.59 2.70 -14.24
C LYS A 229 -17.28 2.12 -13.70
N PHE A 230 -16.74 2.71 -12.63
CA PHE A 230 -15.53 2.19 -11.98
C PHE A 230 -15.78 0.79 -11.39
N TYR A 231 -16.91 0.60 -10.69
CA TYR A 231 -17.31 -0.70 -10.18
C TYR A 231 -17.48 -1.73 -11.30
N GLU A 232 -18.24 -1.40 -12.33
CA GLU A 232 -18.50 -2.30 -13.47
C GLU A 232 -17.20 -2.73 -14.17
N ARG A 233 -16.23 -1.84 -14.24
CA ARG A 233 -14.94 -2.10 -14.88
C ARG A 233 -14.03 -2.98 -14.04
N TRP A 234 -13.97 -2.76 -12.73
CA TRP A 234 -12.90 -3.29 -11.90
C TRP A 234 -13.33 -4.33 -10.85
N TYR A 235 -14.59 -4.29 -10.40
CA TYR A 235 -15.10 -5.15 -9.31
C TYR A 235 -15.85 -6.37 -9.84
N GLY A 236 -15.24 -7.10 -10.79
CA GLY A 236 -15.72 -8.38 -11.25
C GLY A 236 -15.03 -9.54 -10.52
N ALA A 237 -15.70 -10.69 -10.44
CA ALA A 237 -15.15 -11.90 -9.84
C ALA A 237 -13.79 -12.30 -10.44
N ASN A 238 -13.64 -12.16 -11.76
CA ASN A 238 -12.41 -12.45 -12.50
C ASN A 238 -11.26 -11.43 -12.28
N ASN A 239 -11.47 -10.41 -11.47
CA ASN A 239 -10.44 -9.46 -11.02
C ASN A 239 -10.27 -9.50 -9.50
N ALA A 240 -10.63 -10.61 -8.87
CA ALA A 240 -10.56 -10.80 -7.43
C ALA A 240 -9.93 -12.14 -7.05
N THR A 241 -9.33 -12.19 -5.88
CA THR A 241 -8.82 -13.39 -5.23
C THR A 241 -9.44 -13.50 -3.84
N LEU A 242 -10.07 -14.62 -3.54
CA LEU A 242 -10.54 -15.00 -2.21
C LEU A 242 -9.48 -15.87 -1.55
N VAL A 243 -9.03 -15.50 -0.37
CA VAL A 243 -8.09 -16.29 0.43
C VAL A 243 -8.78 -16.74 1.71
N VAL A 244 -8.75 -18.03 2.01
CA VAL A 244 -9.22 -18.59 3.27
C VAL A 244 -8.07 -19.31 3.94
N ALA A 245 -7.69 -18.88 5.15
CA ALA A 245 -6.57 -19.46 5.89
C ALA A 245 -6.96 -19.76 7.33
N GLY A 246 -6.63 -20.94 7.84
CA GLY A 246 -6.90 -21.33 9.23
C GLY A 246 -7.51 -22.72 9.40
N ASP A 247 -8.30 -22.90 10.44
CA ASP A 247 -8.85 -24.18 10.85
C ASP A 247 -10.16 -24.49 10.12
N PHE A 248 -10.08 -25.27 9.04
CA PHE A 248 -11.24 -25.75 8.28
C PHE A 248 -10.92 -27.04 7.51
N ASP A 249 -11.96 -27.78 7.13
CA ASP A 249 -11.85 -28.89 6.18
C ASP A 249 -12.09 -28.37 4.75
N PRO A 250 -11.11 -28.47 3.82
CA PRO A 250 -11.26 -28.02 2.45
C PRO A 250 -12.44 -28.68 1.69
N ASN A 251 -12.78 -29.94 2.03
CA ASN A 251 -13.87 -30.64 1.38
C ASN A 251 -15.25 -30.08 1.78
N LEU A 252 -15.35 -29.48 2.96
CA LEU A 252 -16.58 -28.87 3.46
C LEU A 252 -16.74 -27.43 2.98
N ILE A 253 -15.64 -26.65 2.89
CA ILE A 253 -15.76 -25.24 2.54
C ILE A 253 -15.81 -24.98 1.02
N LYS A 254 -15.21 -25.82 0.17
CA LYS A 254 -15.27 -25.62 -1.29
C LYS A 254 -16.71 -25.53 -1.83
N PRO A 255 -17.63 -26.43 -1.48
CA PRO A 255 -19.03 -26.29 -1.87
C PRO A 255 -19.69 -25.01 -1.32
N GLN A 256 -19.32 -24.58 -0.11
CA GLN A 256 -19.83 -23.33 0.46
C GLN A 256 -19.29 -22.09 -0.30
N ILE A 257 -18.01 -22.10 -0.67
CA ILE A 257 -17.42 -21.04 -1.49
C ILE A 257 -18.15 -20.94 -2.83
N GLU A 258 -18.37 -22.06 -3.50
CA GLU A 258 -19.15 -22.09 -4.76
C GLU A 258 -20.56 -21.55 -4.55
N GLN A 259 -21.24 -21.97 -3.48
CA GLN A 259 -22.59 -21.51 -3.16
C GLN A 259 -22.67 -19.99 -2.91
N TRP A 260 -21.72 -19.42 -2.17
CA TRP A 260 -21.75 -18.01 -1.77
C TRP A 260 -21.15 -17.07 -2.81
N PHE A 261 -20.11 -17.50 -3.50
CA PHE A 261 -19.34 -16.63 -4.40
C PHE A 261 -19.54 -16.96 -5.89
N GLY A 262 -20.12 -18.11 -6.22
CA GLY A 262 -20.30 -18.56 -7.62
C GLY A 262 -21.23 -17.67 -8.44
N GLU A 263 -22.20 -16.99 -7.79
CA GLU A 263 -23.12 -16.06 -8.45
C GLU A 263 -22.56 -14.66 -8.68
N MET A 264 -21.38 -14.36 -8.14
CA MET A 264 -20.76 -13.05 -8.35
C MET A 264 -20.57 -12.78 -9.84
N ARG A 265 -20.89 -11.55 -10.24
CA ARG A 265 -20.76 -11.11 -11.64
C ARG A 265 -19.31 -11.19 -12.11
N ARG A 266 -19.07 -11.90 -13.21
CA ARG A 266 -17.83 -11.77 -13.97
C ARG A 266 -17.76 -10.36 -14.59
N GLY A 267 -16.67 -9.64 -14.38
CA GLY A 267 -16.38 -8.37 -15.02
C GLY A 267 -15.78 -8.50 -16.41
N PRO A 268 -15.50 -7.37 -17.08
CA PRO A 268 -14.67 -7.35 -18.27
C PRO A 268 -13.29 -7.94 -17.99
N ASP A 269 -12.64 -8.49 -19.01
CA ASP A 269 -11.26 -8.93 -18.86
C ASP A 269 -10.36 -7.71 -18.56
N VAL A 270 -9.43 -7.92 -17.63
CA VAL A 270 -8.51 -6.90 -17.16
C VAL A 270 -7.11 -7.22 -17.67
N GLU A 271 -6.54 -6.30 -18.42
CA GLU A 271 -5.12 -6.39 -18.78
C GLU A 271 -4.26 -5.97 -17.57
N HIS A 272 -3.32 -6.82 -17.23
CA HIS A 272 -2.27 -6.45 -16.27
C HIS A 272 -1.25 -5.56 -16.97
N THR A 273 -1.11 -4.33 -16.50
CA THR A 273 -0.05 -3.44 -16.95
C THR A 273 1.29 -4.01 -16.51
N GLY A 274 2.21 -4.19 -17.47
CA GLY A 274 3.57 -4.58 -17.15
C GLY A 274 4.32 -3.49 -16.35
N PRO A 275 5.56 -3.78 -15.91
CA PRO A 275 6.38 -2.82 -15.19
C PRO A 275 6.56 -1.53 -15.96
N MET A 276 6.43 -0.40 -15.29
CA MET A 276 6.64 0.94 -15.83
C MET A 276 7.79 1.63 -15.06
N PRO A 277 9.04 1.20 -15.24
CA PRO A 277 10.17 1.70 -14.46
C PRO A 277 10.44 3.17 -14.76
N VAL A 278 10.81 3.91 -13.73
CA VAL A 278 11.28 5.28 -13.85
C VAL A 278 12.77 5.34 -13.53
N THR A 279 13.48 6.20 -14.26
CA THR A 279 14.89 6.48 -14.03
C THR A 279 15.09 7.96 -13.76
N LEU A 280 16.05 8.29 -12.90
CA LEU A 280 16.49 9.65 -12.66
C LEU A 280 17.83 9.87 -13.34
N SER A 281 17.90 10.83 -14.24
CA SER A 281 19.17 11.24 -14.90
C SER A 281 20.09 12.02 -13.96
N GLU A 282 19.51 12.63 -12.93
CA GLU A 282 20.22 13.42 -11.93
C GLU A 282 19.49 13.42 -10.59
N THR A 283 20.19 13.78 -9.52
CA THR A 283 19.61 13.92 -8.19
C THR A 283 18.67 15.14 -8.14
N LYS A 284 17.39 14.90 -7.86
CA LYS A 284 16.42 15.96 -7.59
C LYS A 284 16.47 16.33 -6.12
N LYS A 285 16.71 17.61 -5.81
CA LYS A 285 16.63 18.15 -4.44
C LYS A 285 15.33 18.91 -4.30
N LEU A 286 14.46 18.43 -3.43
CA LEU A 286 13.13 19.00 -3.18
C LEU A 286 13.08 19.59 -1.77
N TRP A 287 12.30 20.64 -1.63
CA TRP A 287 12.02 21.26 -0.35
C TRP A 287 10.52 21.50 -0.22
N TYR A 288 9.96 21.10 0.90
CA TYR A 288 8.55 21.34 1.22
C TYR A 288 8.40 21.89 2.63
N PRO A 289 7.80 23.09 2.82
CA PRO A 289 7.53 23.64 4.14
C PRO A 289 6.33 22.93 4.75
N ASP A 290 6.53 22.35 5.95
CA ASP A 290 5.47 21.69 6.70
C ASP A 290 5.09 22.56 7.92
N ASN A 291 3.78 22.84 8.07
CA ASN A 291 3.27 23.70 9.14
C ASN A 291 3.04 22.96 10.47
N PHE A 292 3.10 21.64 10.47
CA PHE A 292 2.77 20.80 11.62
C PHE A 292 3.99 20.07 12.20
N ALA A 293 5.01 19.85 11.39
CA ALA A 293 6.24 19.20 11.82
C ALA A 293 7.06 20.10 12.76
N LYS A 294 7.53 19.52 13.86
CA LYS A 294 8.39 20.21 14.83
C LYS A 294 9.88 20.13 14.49
N LEU A 295 10.25 19.12 13.72
CA LEU A 295 11.63 18.83 13.32
C LEU A 295 11.69 18.67 11.80
N PRO A 296 12.83 19.02 11.16
CA PRO A 296 13.02 18.72 9.75
C PRO A 296 13.13 17.22 9.52
N GLU A 297 12.58 16.73 8.41
CA GLU A 297 12.78 15.37 7.91
C GLU A 297 13.66 15.44 6.66
N LEU A 298 14.67 14.59 6.58
CA LEU A 298 15.42 14.32 5.36
C LEU A 298 15.05 12.94 4.85
N ARG A 299 14.50 12.88 3.64
CA ARG A 299 14.14 11.61 3.00
C ARG A 299 14.91 11.45 1.70
N MET A 300 15.62 10.35 1.57
CA MET A 300 16.28 9.92 0.34
C MET A 300 15.43 8.83 -0.32
N VAL A 301 15.14 9.00 -1.60
CA VAL A 301 14.29 8.09 -2.37
C VAL A 301 15.02 7.68 -3.64
N PHE A 302 15.05 6.38 -3.91
CA PHE A 302 15.73 5.79 -5.05
C PHE A 302 14.72 4.95 -5.85
N PRO A 303 14.62 5.15 -7.18
CA PRO A 303 13.96 4.15 -8.04
C PRO A 303 14.71 2.84 -7.95
N THR A 304 13.97 1.75 -7.79
CA THR A 304 14.54 0.40 -7.68
C THR A 304 13.79 -0.55 -8.60
N VAL A 305 14.06 -1.83 -8.46
CA VAL A 305 13.32 -2.91 -9.13
C VAL A 305 11.86 -2.95 -8.66
N GLU A 306 11.01 -3.61 -9.42
CA GLU A 306 9.61 -3.86 -9.06
C GLU A 306 9.46 -4.71 -7.80
N GLN A 307 8.29 -4.63 -7.18
CA GLN A 307 7.95 -5.48 -6.03
C GLN A 307 8.02 -6.96 -6.43
N TYR A 308 8.51 -7.81 -5.52
CA TYR A 308 8.74 -9.24 -5.73
C TYR A 308 9.84 -9.61 -6.72
N HIS A 309 10.55 -8.67 -7.31
CA HIS A 309 11.80 -8.96 -8.00
C HIS A 309 12.80 -9.57 -7.01
N PRO A 310 13.64 -10.56 -7.39
CA PRO A 310 14.62 -11.17 -6.48
C PRO A 310 15.49 -10.16 -5.73
N ASP A 311 15.87 -9.07 -6.37
CA ASP A 311 16.69 -8.01 -5.77
C ASP A 311 15.91 -7.10 -4.80
N SER A 312 14.57 -7.15 -4.77
CA SER A 312 13.77 -6.34 -3.85
C SER A 312 14.05 -6.71 -2.40
N TYR A 313 14.26 -7.99 -2.11
CA TYR A 313 14.52 -8.48 -0.75
C TYR A 313 15.84 -7.98 -0.15
N PRO A 314 16.99 -8.10 -0.83
CA PRO A 314 18.23 -7.52 -0.31
C PRO A 314 18.21 -5.99 -0.27
N LEU A 315 17.49 -5.32 -1.18
CA LEU A 315 17.31 -3.86 -1.14
C LEU A 315 16.49 -3.41 0.07
N ASP A 316 15.47 -4.17 0.48
CA ASP A 316 14.72 -3.89 1.70
C ASP A 316 15.60 -4.00 2.95
N VAL A 317 16.46 -5.01 3.00
CA VAL A 317 17.43 -5.16 4.09
C VAL A 317 18.42 -3.99 4.09
N LEU A 318 18.97 -3.66 2.93
CA LEU A 318 19.90 -2.52 2.79
C LEU A 318 19.24 -1.21 3.24
N GLY A 319 18.01 -0.96 2.83
CA GLY A 319 17.26 0.23 3.25
C GLY A 319 17.12 0.33 4.76
N ARG A 320 16.89 -0.78 5.46
CA ARG A 320 16.82 -0.84 6.94
C ARG A 320 18.18 -0.65 7.63
N VAL A 321 19.26 -1.04 6.98
CA VAL A 321 20.63 -0.86 7.53
C VAL A 321 21.08 0.60 7.39
N LEU A 322 20.62 1.30 6.34
CA LEU A 322 21.01 2.67 6.06
C LEU A 322 20.11 3.73 6.75
N ALA A 323 18.94 3.36 7.28
CA ALA A 323 18.00 4.21 7.99
C ALA A 323 18.28 4.19 9.50
#